data_94e832c36fb14bc205309db8f02894a3
#
_entry.id   94e832c36fb14bc205309db8f02894a3
#
_cell.length_a   1.000
_cell.length_b   1.000
_cell.length_c   1.000
_cell.angle_alpha   90.00
_cell.angle_beta   90.00
_cell.angle_gamma   90.00
#
_symmetry.space_group_name_H-M   'P 1'
#
loop_
_entity.id
_entity.type
_entity.pdbx_description
1 polymer ?
#
loop_
_entity_poly.entity_id
_entity_poly.type
_entity_poly.pdbx_seq_one_letter_code
_entity_poly.pdbx_strand_id
1 'polypeptide(L)'
;LIGKCWEHLKIAGIIVTHGHLDHIFNVATLAGKHGSWIAAPQLDADHYAAKARYRGWARVCGMLEAIGKRMPGFATFTPDRLLEDGDVLEVWQGLKAVHLPGHTVGHMGFFSEARGLLFSADLFASYRRGAHFPPRVFNSEPALMRGSLEKAIALGAREILPNHGDGAPPEMHLQRLLGLAAG
;
A
#
# COMPACT_ATOMS: atom_id res chain seq x y z
N LEU A 1 0.55 14.80 -11.22
CA LEU A 1 0.30 15.88 -10.26
C LEU A 1 1.54 16.20 -9.39
N ILE A 2 2.26 15.19 -8.89
CA ILE A 2 3.50 15.39 -8.10
C ILE A 2 4.54 16.19 -8.87
N GLY A 3 4.66 15.98 -10.21
CA GLY A 3 5.70 16.58 -11.02
C GLY A 3 5.66 18.12 -11.13
N LYS A 4 4.50 18.76 -11.07
CA LYS A 4 4.39 20.22 -11.24
C LYS A 4 4.49 21.02 -9.93
N CYS A 5 4.02 20.49 -8.81
CA CYS A 5 4.03 21.18 -7.53
C CYS A 5 5.34 20.97 -6.74
N TRP A 6 6.13 19.94 -7.06
CA TRP A 6 7.25 19.45 -6.26
C TRP A 6 8.55 19.29 -7.07
N GLU A 7 8.67 19.96 -8.23
CA GLU A 7 9.86 19.87 -9.11
C GLU A 7 11.19 20.25 -8.42
N HIS A 8 11.08 21.09 -7.38
CA HIS A 8 12.23 21.53 -6.59
C HIS A 8 12.62 20.55 -5.46
N LEU A 9 11.78 19.54 -5.17
CA LEU A 9 12.06 18.56 -4.13
C LEU A 9 12.77 17.33 -4.71
N LYS A 10 13.82 16.91 -4.04
CA LYS A 10 14.47 15.62 -4.31
C LYS A 10 13.76 14.53 -3.53
N ILE A 11 13.21 13.53 -4.22
CA ILE A 11 12.69 12.33 -3.59
C ILE A 11 13.87 11.43 -3.24
N ALA A 12 14.16 11.28 -1.95
CA ALA A 12 15.28 10.48 -1.47
C ALA A 12 14.98 8.97 -1.55
N GLY A 13 13.74 8.57 -1.30
CA GLY A 13 13.33 7.16 -1.33
C GLY A 13 11.84 7.00 -1.61
N ILE A 14 11.47 5.82 -2.09
CA ILE A 14 10.10 5.41 -2.38
C ILE A 14 9.82 4.14 -1.59
N ILE A 15 8.77 4.18 -0.76
CA ILE A 15 8.30 3.03 -0.01
C ILE A 15 6.99 2.57 -0.65
N VAL A 16 6.99 1.35 -1.17
CA VAL A 16 5.84 0.73 -1.84
C VAL A 16 5.06 -0.08 -0.81
N THR A 17 3.74 0.07 -0.78
CA THR A 17 2.87 -0.66 0.14
C THR A 17 2.49 -2.04 -0.39
N HIS A 18 2.28 -2.15 -1.70
CA HIS A 18 1.92 -3.39 -2.39
C HIS A 18 2.06 -3.26 -3.90
N GLY A 19 1.88 -4.37 -4.62
CA GLY A 19 2.23 -4.51 -6.02
C GLY A 19 1.14 -4.15 -7.04
N HIS A 20 -0.02 -3.60 -6.67
CA HIS A 20 -1.03 -3.19 -7.65
C HIS A 20 -0.56 -2.03 -8.51
N LEU A 21 -1.02 -2.02 -9.76
CA LEU A 21 -0.50 -1.12 -10.79
C LEU A 21 -0.63 0.36 -10.46
N ASP A 22 -1.73 0.79 -9.85
CA ASP A 22 -1.97 2.17 -9.45
C ASP A 22 -0.99 2.68 -8.39
N HIS A 23 -0.36 1.77 -7.62
CA HIS A 23 0.69 2.08 -6.65
C HIS A 23 2.10 2.02 -7.24
N ILE A 24 2.33 1.17 -8.25
CA ILE A 24 3.68 0.94 -8.79
C ILE A 24 3.92 1.59 -10.16
N PHE A 25 2.90 2.14 -10.81
CA PHE A 25 2.98 2.63 -12.19
C PHE A 25 4.14 3.61 -12.43
N ASN A 26 4.35 4.55 -11.53
CA ASN A 26 5.35 5.61 -11.67
C ASN A 26 6.65 5.37 -10.88
N VAL A 27 6.78 4.26 -10.16
CA VAL A 27 7.91 4.02 -9.24
C VAL A 27 9.25 4.06 -9.99
N ALA A 28 9.38 3.30 -11.07
CA ALA A 28 10.61 3.27 -11.86
C ALA A 28 10.98 4.64 -12.43
N THR A 29 10.00 5.37 -12.96
CA THR A 29 10.19 6.71 -13.54
C THR A 29 10.62 7.71 -12.47
N LEU A 30 9.98 7.72 -11.31
CA LEU A 30 10.32 8.63 -10.21
C LEU A 30 11.68 8.28 -9.61
N ALA A 31 11.96 7.00 -9.38
CA ALA A 31 13.24 6.56 -8.87
C ALA A 31 14.40 6.95 -9.82
N GLY A 32 14.24 6.69 -11.12
CA GLY A 32 15.24 7.07 -12.12
C GLY A 32 15.44 8.59 -12.21
N LYS A 33 14.36 9.38 -12.17
CA LYS A 33 14.44 10.85 -12.22
C LYS A 33 15.17 11.46 -11.02
N HIS A 34 14.96 10.91 -9.83
CA HIS A 34 15.47 11.52 -8.58
C HIS A 34 16.69 10.79 -8.00
N GLY A 35 17.06 9.62 -8.53
CA GLY A 35 18.06 8.74 -7.94
C GLY A 35 17.60 8.19 -6.58
N SER A 36 16.31 7.88 -6.46
CA SER A 36 15.69 7.43 -5.22
C SER A 36 15.94 5.93 -5.00
N TRP A 37 16.20 5.53 -3.75
CA TRP A 37 16.10 4.13 -3.38
C TRP A 37 14.63 3.67 -3.33
N ILE A 38 14.41 2.37 -3.53
CA ILE A 38 13.08 1.74 -3.50
C ILE A 38 13.07 0.65 -2.42
N ALA A 39 12.15 0.74 -1.48
CA ALA A 39 11.83 -0.36 -0.56
C ALA A 39 10.41 -0.89 -0.87
N ALA A 40 10.25 -2.20 -0.96
CA ALA A 40 8.99 -2.80 -1.36
C ALA A 40 8.79 -4.20 -0.75
N PRO A 41 7.53 -4.64 -0.51
CA PRO A 41 7.21 -5.96 0.01
C PRO A 41 7.83 -7.09 -0.81
N GLN A 42 8.52 -8.02 -0.14
CA GLN A 42 9.16 -9.16 -0.80
C GLN A 42 8.16 -10.07 -1.51
N LEU A 43 7.01 -10.32 -0.88
CA LEU A 43 6.00 -11.24 -1.40
C LEU A 43 5.26 -10.71 -2.65
N ASP A 44 5.40 -9.42 -2.96
CA ASP A 44 4.84 -8.81 -4.18
C ASP A 44 5.89 -8.62 -5.29
N ALA A 45 7.08 -9.25 -5.19
CA ALA A 45 8.17 -9.10 -6.17
C ALA A 45 7.75 -9.41 -7.62
N ASP A 46 6.86 -10.37 -7.83
CA ASP A 46 6.35 -10.72 -9.16
C ASP A 46 5.54 -9.56 -9.80
N HIS A 47 4.93 -8.69 -9.01
CA HIS A 47 4.21 -7.50 -9.50
C HIS A 47 5.19 -6.49 -10.10
N TYR A 48 6.31 -6.23 -9.42
CA TYR A 48 7.34 -5.28 -9.87
C TYR A 48 8.04 -5.76 -11.15
N ALA A 49 8.17 -7.09 -11.28
CA ALA A 49 8.71 -7.74 -12.48
C ALA A 49 7.66 -7.92 -13.60
N ALA A 50 6.41 -7.46 -13.41
CA ALA A 50 5.28 -7.68 -14.32
C ALA A 50 4.95 -9.18 -14.58
N LYS A 51 5.24 -10.07 -13.63
CA LYS A 51 5.05 -11.53 -13.70
C LYS A 51 3.92 -12.04 -12.80
N ALA A 52 3.27 -11.15 -12.04
CA ALA A 52 2.23 -11.52 -11.08
C ALA A 52 1.10 -12.30 -11.75
N ARG A 53 0.65 -13.36 -11.06
CA ARG A 53 -0.44 -14.23 -11.52
C ARG A 53 -1.62 -14.10 -10.58
N TYR A 54 -2.77 -13.77 -11.14
CA TYR A 54 -4.03 -13.62 -10.42
C TYR A 54 -4.89 -14.87 -10.51
N ARG A 55 -5.58 -15.21 -9.41
CA ARG A 55 -6.47 -16.37 -9.32
C ARG A 55 -7.87 -15.94 -8.92
N GLY A 56 -8.84 -16.80 -9.14
CA GLY A 56 -10.23 -16.54 -8.75
C GLY A 56 -10.77 -15.21 -9.29
N TRP A 57 -11.44 -14.45 -8.46
CA TRP A 57 -12.01 -13.14 -8.79
C TRP A 57 -10.96 -12.06 -9.08
N ALA A 58 -9.75 -12.17 -8.49
CA ALA A 58 -8.67 -11.23 -8.76
C ALA A 58 -8.15 -11.28 -10.21
N ARG A 59 -8.54 -12.29 -11.01
CA ARG A 59 -8.24 -12.30 -12.47
C ARG A 59 -8.78 -11.07 -13.19
N VAL A 60 -9.87 -10.48 -12.70
CA VAL A 60 -10.41 -9.23 -13.27
C VAL A 60 -9.41 -8.08 -13.06
N CYS A 61 -8.87 -7.95 -11.83
CA CYS A 61 -7.79 -7.01 -11.55
C CYS A 61 -6.58 -7.26 -12.48
N GLY A 62 -6.13 -8.51 -12.58
CA GLY A 62 -5.02 -8.89 -13.46
C GLY A 62 -5.23 -8.53 -14.92
N MET A 63 -6.45 -8.63 -15.44
CA MET A 63 -6.78 -8.19 -16.80
C MET A 63 -6.67 -6.67 -16.96
N LEU A 64 -7.18 -5.90 -16.00
CA LEU A 64 -7.08 -4.43 -16.00
C LEU A 64 -5.62 -3.99 -15.93
N GLU A 65 -4.83 -4.61 -15.06
CA GLU A 65 -3.41 -4.32 -14.95
C GLU A 65 -2.62 -4.70 -16.22
N ALA A 66 -2.97 -5.82 -16.87
CA ALA A 66 -2.32 -6.22 -18.12
C ALA A 66 -2.51 -5.18 -19.23
N ILE A 67 -3.66 -4.49 -19.25
CA ILE A 67 -3.92 -3.37 -20.16
C ILE A 67 -3.10 -2.15 -19.69
N GLY A 68 -3.16 -1.79 -18.43
CA GLY A 68 -2.46 -0.63 -17.88
C GLY A 68 -0.93 -0.73 -18.01
N LYS A 69 -0.35 -1.92 -17.85
CA LYS A 69 1.10 -2.17 -18.03
C LYS A 69 1.59 -1.97 -19.47
N ARG A 70 0.69 -1.93 -20.45
CA ARG A 70 1.03 -1.60 -21.86
C ARG A 70 0.99 -0.11 -22.14
N MET A 71 0.51 0.69 -21.20
CA MET A 71 0.46 2.16 -21.37
C MET A 71 1.87 2.75 -21.27
N PRO A 72 2.16 3.81 -22.05
CA PRO A 72 3.41 4.54 -21.92
C PRO A 72 3.60 5.06 -20.48
N GLY A 73 4.79 4.91 -19.94
CA GLY A 73 5.14 5.38 -18.58
C GLY A 73 5.28 4.27 -17.54
N PHE A 74 4.70 3.07 -17.76
CA PHE A 74 5.00 1.93 -16.91
C PHE A 74 6.34 1.30 -17.26
N ALA A 75 7.14 1.02 -16.25
CA ALA A 75 8.35 0.21 -16.36
C ALA A 75 8.49 -0.70 -15.12
N THR A 76 9.05 -1.89 -15.34
CA THR A 76 9.43 -2.79 -14.25
C THR A 76 10.60 -2.22 -13.47
N PHE A 77 10.72 -2.62 -12.21
CA PHE A 77 11.84 -2.22 -11.36
C PHE A 77 12.24 -3.35 -10.40
N THR A 78 13.46 -3.25 -9.89
CA THR A 78 13.93 -4.10 -8.79
C THR A 78 14.09 -3.21 -7.56
N PRO A 79 13.41 -3.52 -6.44
CA PRO A 79 13.63 -2.79 -5.20
C PRO A 79 15.05 -2.93 -4.70
N ASP A 80 15.61 -1.85 -4.13
CA ASP A 80 16.92 -1.88 -3.45
C ASP A 80 16.82 -2.63 -2.11
N ARG A 81 15.64 -2.58 -1.48
CA ARG A 81 15.35 -3.31 -0.25
C ARG A 81 14.01 -4.03 -0.35
N LEU A 82 14.05 -5.34 -0.20
CA LEU A 82 12.86 -6.17 0.00
C LEU A 82 12.49 -6.16 1.48
N LEU A 83 11.20 -5.94 1.77
CA LEU A 83 10.67 -5.79 3.12
C LEU A 83 9.92 -7.05 3.54
N GLU A 84 10.14 -7.43 4.80
CA GLU A 84 9.40 -8.46 5.52
C GLU A 84 8.65 -7.86 6.72
N ASP A 85 7.75 -8.65 7.33
CA ASP A 85 7.00 -8.22 8.51
C ASP A 85 7.94 -7.90 9.67
N GLY A 86 7.80 -6.73 10.26
CA GLY A 86 8.60 -6.26 11.37
C GLY A 86 9.87 -5.49 10.98
N ASP A 87 10.24 -5.44 9.70
CA ASP A 87 11.34 -4.61 9.24
C ASP A 87 11.15 -3.15 9.63
N VAL A 88 12.26 -2.48 9.99
CA VAL A 88 12.24 -1.07 10.35
C VAL A 88 13.06 -0.27 9.32
N LEU A 89 12.44 0.76 8.78
CA LEU A 89 13.09 1.77 7.95
C LEU A 89 13.52 2.95 8.83
N GLU A 90 14.76 3.43 8.64
CA GLU A 90 15.31 4.55 9.41
C GLU A 90 14.78 5.91 8.93
N VAL A 91 13.47 6.01 8.81
CA VAL A 91 12.74 7.24 8.48
C VAL A 91 11.72 7.52 9.58
N TRP A 92 11.41 8.77 9.85
CA TRP A 92 10.39 9.17 10.84
C TRP A 92 10.62 8.57 12.24
N GLN A 93 11.87 8.44 12.69
CA GLN A 93 12.26 7.84 13.98
C GLN A 93 11.90 6.35 14.08
N GLY A 94 11.95 5.65 12.98
CA GLY A 94 11.58 4.25 12.85
C GLY A 94 10.19 4.08 12.25
N LEU A 95 10.13 3.60 11.01
CA LEU A 95 8.89 3.25 10.33
C LEU A 95 8.85 1.74 10.15
N LYS A 96 8.00 1.06 10.94
CA LYS A 96 7.91 -0.39 10.96
C LYS A 96 7.00 -0.89 9.84
N ALA A 97 7.50 -1.81 9.03
CA ALA A 97 6.70 -2.56 8.06
C ALA A 97 5.81 -3.59 8.79
N VAL A 98 4.54 -3.61 8.47
CA VAL A 98 3.53 -4.49 9.06
C VAL A 98 2.84 -5.25 7.94
N HIS A 99 3.06 -6.56 7.85
CA HIS A 99 2.42 -7.40 6.85
C HIS A 99 0.93 -7.55 7.14
N LEU A 100 0.10 -7.09 6.22
CA LEU A 100 -1.36 -7.05 6.28
C LEU A 100 -1.95 -7.70 5.02
N PRO A 101 -1.78 -9.03 4.85
CA PRO A 101 -2.14 -9.72 3.62
C PRO A 101 -3.64 -9.73 3.36
N GLY A 102 -4.01 -9.93 2.10
CA GLY A 102 -5.40 -10.07 1.66
C GLY A 102 -5.71 -9.28 0.40
N HIS A 103 -5.37 -8.01 0.37
CA HIS A 103 -5.46 -7.18 -0.83
C HIS A 103 -4.47 -7.65 -1.91
N THR A 104 -3.17 -7.68 -1.57
CA THR A 104 -2.18 -8.55 -2.23
C THR A 104 -1.60 -9.52 -1.22
N VAL A 105 -0.83 -10.51 -1.69
CA VAL A 105 -0.12 -11.45 -0.80
C VAL A 105 0.93 -10.71 0.04
N GLY A 106 1.60 -9.72 -0.54
CA GLY A 106 2.65 -8.95 0.11
C GLY A 106 2.20 -7.62 0.70
N HIS A 107 0.89 -7.31 0.70
CA HIS A 107 0.40 -6.01 1.16
C HIS A 107 0.91 -5.64 2.56
N MET A 108 1.45 -4.43 2.69
CA MET A 108 2.00 -3.88 3.94
C MET A 108 1.39 -2.54 4.30
N GLY A 109 1.15 -2.37 5.60
CA GLY A 109 1.05 -1.08 6.24
C GLY A 109 2.41 -0.64 6.81
N PHE A 110 2.51 0.62 7.18
CA PHE A 110 3.71 1.19 7.80
C PHE A 110 3.36 1.94 9.07
N PHE A 111 3.88 1.48 10.20
CA PHE A 111 3.56 2.01 11.52
C PHE A 111 4.72 2.82 12.09
N SER A 112 4.48 4.09 12.41
CA SER A 112 5.37 4.92 13.20
C SER A 112 4.91 4.93 14.65
N GLU A 113 5.59 4.18 15.52
CA GLU A 113 5.27 4.12 16.95
C GLU A 113 5.45 5.49 17.60
N ALA A 114 6.53 6.19 17.28
CA ALA A 114 6.84 7.52 17.80
C ALA A 114 5.70 8.55 17.53
N ARG A 115 5.01 8.41 16.39
CA ARG A 115 3.89 9.27 16.02
C ARG A 115 2.53 8.68 16.38
N GLY A 116 2.45 7.37 16.65
CA GLY A 116 1.19 6.66 16.83
C GLY A 116 0.37 6.58 15.52
N LEU A 117 1.02 6.65 14.37
CA LEU A 117 0.37 6.71 13.05
C LEU A 117 0.63 5.45 12.23
N LEU A 118 -0.45 4.86 11.73
CA LEU A 118 -0.40 3.75 10.76
C LEU A 118 -0.81 4.22 9.36
N PHE A 119 0.07 4.09 8.39
CA PHE A 119 -0.28 4.08 6.99
C PHE A 119 -0.81 2.69 6.64
N SER A 120 -2.10 2.55 6.48
CA SER A 120 -2.74 1.24 6.30
C SER A 120 -2.84 0.80 4.84
N ALA A 121 -2.41 1.64 3.92
CA ALA A 121 -2.54 1.40 2.48
C ALA A 121 -3.97 0.98 2.09
N ASP A 122 -4.12 -0.11 1.35
CA ASP A 122 -5.40 -0.61 0.83
C ASP A 122 -6.03 -1.70 1.71
N LEU A 123 -5.69 -1.71 3.02
CA LEU A 123 -6.37 -2.58 3.98
C LEU A 123 -7.88 -2.31 4.00
N PHE A 124 -8.26 -1.06 3.86
CA PHE A 124 -9.65 -0.61 3.77
C PHE A 124 -9.75 0.72 3.01
N ALA A 125 -10.94 1.01 2.52
CA ALA A 125 -11.29 2.34 2.00
C ALA A 125 -12.15 3.07 3.03
N SER A 126 -11.95 4.40 3.18
CA SER A 126 -12.61 5.22 4.21
C SER A 126 -13.24 6.46 3.62
N TYR A 127 -14.56 6.51 3.60
CA TYR A 127 -15.36 7.61 3.09
C TYR A 127 -16.44 8.05 4.09
N ARG A 128 -17.14 9.17 3.82
CA ARG A 128 -18.15 9.77 4.71
C ARG A 128 -19.17 8.77 5.29
N ARG A 129 -19.49 7.71 4.57
CA ARG A 129 -20.46 6.68 4.98
C ARG A 129 -19.85 5.55 5.84
N GLY A 130 -18.55 5.59 6.09
CA GLY A 130 -17.83 4.57 6.87
C GLY A 130 -16.63 3.99 6.17
N ALA A 131 -16.14 2.87 6.67
CA ALA A 131 -15.04 2.11 6.10
C ALA A 131 -15.56 0.83 5.43
N HIS A 132 -14.87 0.39 4.38
CA HIS A 132 -15.21 -0.81 3.64
C HIS A 132 -13.93 -1.54 3.21
N PHE A 133 -13.97 -2.86 3.16
CA PHE A 133 -12.93 -3.61 2.47
C PHE A 133 -12.94 -3.28 0.97
N PRO A 134 -11.78 -3.30 0.30
CA PRO A 134 -11.72 -3.21 -1.15
C PRO A 134 -12.62 -4.27 -1.81
N PRO A 135 -13.20 -3.98 -2.99
CA PRO A 135 -14.00 -4.97 -3.72
C PRO A 135 -13.22 -6.27 -3.94
N ARG A 136 -13.91 -7.41 -3.83
CA ARG A 136 -13.29 -8.76 -3.93
C ARG A 136 -12.43 -8.97 -5.17
N VAL A 137 -12.76 -8.30 -6.27
CA VAL A 137 -12.01 -8.40 -7.54
C VAL A 137 -10.59 -7.82 -7.44
N PHE A 138 -10.33 -6.98 -6.45
CA PHE A 138 -9.01 -6.40 -6.18
C PHE A 138 -8.27 -7.12 -5.05
N ASN A 139 -8.86 -8.13 -4.43
CA ASN A 139 -8.23 -8.84 -3.31
C ASN A 139 -7.75 -10.22 -3.75
N SER A 140 -6.45 -10.47 -3.61
CA SER A 140 -5.84 -11.77 -3.96
C SER A 140 -6.25 -12.86 -2.98
N GLU A 141 -6.35 -12.53 -1.68
CA GLU A 141 -6.66 -13.44 -0.58
C GLU A 141 -7.71 -12.82 0.37
N PRO A 142 -8.98 -12.65 -0.09
CA PRO A 142 -10.01 -11.93 0.68
C PRO A 142 -10.27 -12.50 2.07
N ALA A 143 -10.03 -13.80 2.27
CA ALA A 143 -10.21 -14.46 3.57
C ALA A 143 -9.25 -13.94 4.65
N LEU A 144 -8.09 -13.38 4.26
CA LEU A 144 -7.09 -12.86 5.18
C LEU A 144 -7.37 -11.41 5.61
N MET A 145 -8.23 -10.68 4.90
CA MET A 145 -8.48 -9.25 5.14
C MET A 145 -8.91 -8.96 6.58
N ARG A 146 -9.78 -9.81 7.16
CA ARG A 146 -10.25 -9.61 8.54
C ARG A 146 -9.14 -9.78 9.56
N GLY A 147 -8.31 -10.81 9.43
CA GLY A 147 -7.15 -11.00 10.32
C GLY A 147 -6.14 -9.85 10.20
N SER A 148 -5.94 -9.33 9.00
CA SER A 148 -5.10 -8.15 8.77
C SER A 148 -5.67 -6.89 9.41
N LEU A 149 -7.01 -6.71 9.38
CA LEU A 149 -7.69 -5.62 10.08
C LEU A 149 -7.48 -5.71 11.60
N GLU A 150 -7.68 -6.88 12.18
CA GLU A 150 -7.48 -7.15 13.60
C GLU A 150 -6.03 -6.92 14.04
N LYS A 151 -5.06 -7.37 13.22
CA LYS A 151 -3.63 -7.09 13.42
C LYS A 151 -3.33 -5.60 13.40
N ALA A 152 -3.91 -4.85 12.46
CA ALA A 152 -3.72 -3.40 12.36
C ALA A 152 -4.27 -2.66 13.59
N ILE A 153 -5.43 -3.08 14.11
CA ILE A 153 -6.03 -2.53 15.33
C ILE A 153 -5.16 -2.83 16.57
N ALA A 154 -4.62 -4.05 16.66
CA ALA A 154 -3.79 -4.48 17.77
C ALA A 154 -2.47 -3.70 17.89
N LEU A 155 -2.03 -2.97 16.85
CA LEU A 155 -0.89 -2.06 16.94
C LEU A 155 -1.12 -0.88 17.89
N GLY A 156 -2.37 -0.56 18.23
CA GLY A 156 -2.70 0.56 19.11
C GLY A 156 -2.39 1.93 18.51
N ALA A 157 -2.45 2.05 17.17
CA ALA A 157 -2.30 3.34 16.49
C ALA A 157 -3.36 4.33 16.98
N ARG A 158 -2.98 5.59 17.14
CA ARG A 158 -3.90 6.69 17.48
C ARG A 158 -4.51 7.33 16.25
N GLU A 159 -3.84 7.17 15.13
CA GLU A 159 -4.16 7.74 13.83
C GLU A 159 -3.93 6.72 12.73
N ILE A 160 -4.77 6.76 11.68
CA ILE A 160 -4.60 5.86 10.53
C ILE A 160 -4.85 6.60 9.22
N LEU A 161 -4.06 6.30 8.21
CA LEU A 161 -4.19 6.86 6.86
C LEU A 161 -4.33 5.72 5.84
N PRO A 162 -5.53 5.52 5.27
CA PRO A 162 -5.72 4.65 4.12
C PRO A 162 -5.31 5.36 2.83
N ASN A 163 -4.98 4.62 1.78
CA ASN A 163 -4.73 5.20 0.46
C ASN A 163 -6.02 5.65 -0.23
N HIS A 164 -7.12 4.93 0.00
CA HIS A 164 -8.42 5.25 -0.57
C HIS A 164 -9.36 5.82 0.50
N GLY A 165 -9.59 7.13 0.44
CA GLY A 165 -10.42 7.81 1.42
C GLY A 165 -10.81 9.23 1.01
N ASP A 166 -11.68 9.83 1.82
CA ASP A 166 -11.95 11.27 1.75
C ASP A 166 -10.90 12.07 2.55
N GLY A 167 -10.98 13.41 2.50
CA GLY A 167 -10.07 14.29 3.23
C GLY A 167 -10.36 14.39 4.73
N ALA A 168 -10.92 13.36 5.36
CA ALA A 168 -11.13 13.35 6.80
C ALA A 168 -9.79 13.29 7.57
N PRO A 169 -9.73 13.78 8.82
CA PRO A 169 -8.56 13.66 9.66
C PRO A 169 -8.26 12.19 10.02
N PRO A 170 -6.99 11.85 10.30
CA PRO A 170 -6.56 10.46 10.54
C PRO A 170 -7.30 9.75 11.67
N GLU A 171 -7.69 10.46 12.72
CA GLU A 171 -8.46 9.91 13.85
C GLU A 171 -9.86 9.47 13.43
N MET A 172 -10.47 10.17 12.47
CA MET A 172 -11.78 9.79 11.93
C MET A 172 -11.67 8.53 11.06
N HIS A 173 -10.59 8.37 10.30
CA HIS A 173 -10.34 7.13 9.58
C HIS A 173 -10.17 5.94 10.54
N LEU A 174 -9.51 6.15 11.69
CA LEU A 174 -9.41 5.13 12.74
C LEU A 174 -10.79 4.76 13.31
N GLN A 175 -11.64 5.73 13.62
CA GLN A 175 -12.99 5.47 14.10
C GLN A 175 -13.82 4.65 13.10
N ARG A 176 -13.72 4.97 11.82
CA ARG A 176 -14.40 4.23 10.75
C ARG A 176 -13.86 2.81 10.60
N LEU A 177 -12.55 2.61 10.76
CA LEU A 177 -11.93 1.28 10.78
C LEU A 177 -12.45 0.44 11.94
N LEU A 178 -12.52 1.00 13.16
CA LEU A 178 -13.06 0.33 14.33
C LEU A 178 -14.55 -0.04 14.12
N GLY A 179 -15.33 0.81 13.47
CA GLY A 179 -16.69 0.51 13.06
C GLY A 179 -16.79 -0.66 12.08
N LEU A 180 -15.87 -0.74 11.12
CA LEU A 180 -15.79 -1.88 10.18
C LEU A 180 -15.43 -3.20 10.89
N ALA A 181 -14.62 -3.14 11.94
CA ALA A 181 -14.23 -4.32 12.71
C ALA A 181 -15.37 -4.86 13.58
N ALA A 182 -16.26 -3.98 14.05
CA ALA A 182 -17.37 -4.33 14.93
C ALA A 182 -18.57 -4.98 14.20
N GLY A 183 -18.66 -4.83 12.88
CA GLY A 183 -19.73 -5.39 12.03
C GLY A 183 -19.27 -6.63 11.26
#